data_04698fcbcc607ef34f4f51ac137c6773
#
_entry.id   04698fcbcc607ef34f4f51ac137c6773
#
_cell.length_a   1.000
_cell.length_b   1.000
_cell.length_c   1.000
_cell.angle_alpha   90.00
_cell.angle_beta   90.00
_cell.angle_gamma   90.00
#
_symmetry.space_group_name_H-M   'P 1'
#
loop_
_entity.id
_entity.type
_entity.pdbx_description
1 polymer ?
#
loop_
_entity_poly.entity_id
_entity_poly.type
_entity_poly.pdbx_seq_one_letter_code
_entity_poly.pdbx_strand_id
1 'polypeptide(L)'
;MLIGKPAPFVSAFVAAVDEAIRTHQPNCGLSAIQRTWLAFCVTAVLVTNSICWARFERASLGTYSLAALSWMFRHSKMPWDQLLVASVRVILRHHGLTSGSLVIDDTDNPRSKSARALAYLYKLRDKESGGYLWGQSLVFLILVPPKISLPVGFGFYQPAPELSAW
;
A
#
# COMPACT_ATOMS: atom_id res chain seq x y z
N MET A 1 21.93 -1.29 7.35
CA MET A 1 22.03 -1.64 5.91
C MET A 1 21.71 -0.40 5.10
N LEU A 2 22.52 -0.09 4.10
CA LEU A 2 22.43 1.14 3.30
C LEU A 2 21.82 0.79 1.93
N ILE A 3 20.92 1.64 1.45
CA ILE A 3 20.21 1.42 0.19
C ILE A 3 20.72 2.42 -0.85
N GLY A 4 21.76 2.05 -1.60
CA GLY A 4 22.24 2.88 -2.72
C GLY A 4 21.42 2.68 -4.01
N LYS A 5 20.87 1.48 -4.20
CA LYS A 5 20.04 1.10 -5.35
C LYS A 5 18.95 0.13 -4.90
N PRO A 6 17.79 0.07 -5.63
CA PRO A 6 16.79 -0.95 -5.37
C PRO A 6 17.35 -2.37 -5.48
N ALA A 7 16.85 -3.29 -4.67
CA ALA A 7 17.24 -4.69 -4.74
C ALA A 7 16.88 -5.28 -6.12
N PRO A 8 17.74 -6.08 -6.75
CA PRO A 8 17.51 -6.58 -8.12
C PRO A 8 16.19 -7.34 -8.27
N PHE A 9 15.84 -8.20 -7.30
CA PHE A 9 14.59 -8.95 -7.31
C PHE A 9 13.35 -8.04 -7.19
N VAL A 10 13.45 -6.94 -6.43
CA VAL A 10 12.37 -5.93 -6.35
C VAL A 10 12.22 -5.21 -7.69
N SER A 11 13.34 -4.84 -8.32
CA SER A 11 13.32 -4.20 -9.64
C SER A 11 12.69 -5.11 -10.69
N ALA A 12 13.02 -6.41 -10.66
CA ALA A 12 12.41 -7.41 -11.54
C ALA A 12 10.90 -7.56 -11.28
N PHE A 13 10.47 -7.59 -10.03
CA PHE A 13 9.05 -7.63 -9.67
C PHE A 13 8.31 -6.38 -10.17
N VAL A 14 8.85 -5.19 -9.95
CA VAL A 14 8.24 -3.93 -10.43
C VAL A 14 8.16 -3.89 -11.96
N ALA A 15 9.16 -4.43 -12.65
CA ALA A 15 9.12 -4.56 -14.11
C ALA A 15 8.00 -5.50 -14.58
N ALA A 16 7.85 -6.66 -13.92
CA ALA A 16 6.77 -7.61 -14.23
C ALA A 16 5.37 -7.02 -13.96
N VAL A 17 5.23 -6.22 -12.89
CA VAL A 17 3.98 -5.50 -12.59
C VAL A 17 3.70 -4.45 -13.66
N ASP A 18 4.69 -3.66 -14.09
CA ASP A 18 4.53 -2.67 -15.18
C ASP A 18 4.12 -3.35 -16.49
N GLU A 19 4.73 -4.47 -16.83
CA GLU A 19 4.35 -5.26 -18.01
C GLU A 19 2.91 -5.78 -17.91
N ALA A 20 2.51 -6.28 -16.74
CA ALA A 20 1.13 -6.73 -16.52
C ALA A 20 0.11 -5.59 -16.64
N ILE A 21 0.44 -4.38 -16.20
CA ILE A 21 -0.39 -3.19 -16.41
C ILE A 21 -0.53 -2.90 -17.90
N ARG A 22 0.60 -2.83 -18.64
CA ARG A 22 0.62 -2.52 -20.08
C ARG A 22 -0.13 -3.54 -20.91
N THR A 23 -0.09 -4.80 -20.53
CA THR A 23 -0.84 -5.87 -21.22
C THR A 23 -2.35 -5.65 -21.15
N HIS A 24 -2.86 -5.09 -20.05
CA HIS A 24 -4.29 -4.84 -19.88
C HIS A 24 -4.71 -3.42 -20.28
N GLN A 25 -3.83 -2.46 -20.08
CA GLN A 25 -4.07 -1.04 -20.37
C GLN A 25 -2.78 -0.42 -20.95
N PRO A 26 -2.56 -0.52 -22.25
CA PRO A 26 -1.29 -0.10 -22.90
C PRO A 26 -0.84 1.32 -22.57
N ASN A 27 -1.79 2.21 -22.30
CA ASN A 27 -1.52 3.64 -22.02
C ASN A 27 -1.29 3.94 -20.52
N CYS A 28 -1.40 2.95 -19.63
CA CYS A 28 -1.34 3.14 -18.18
C CYS A 28 -0.03 2.64 -17.53
N GLY A 29 0.99 2.28 -18.32
CA GLY A 29 2.26 1.81 -17.81
C GLY A 29 3.02 2.86 -16.98
N LEU A 30 3.90 2.37 -16.10
CA LEU A 30 4.74 3.22 -15.28
C LEU A 30 5.83 3.91 -16.11
N SER A 31 6.11 5.18 -15.83
CA SER A 31 7.31 5.84 -16.34
C SER A 31 8.58 5.27 -15.69
N ALA A 32 9.74 5.53 -16.28
CA ALA A 32 11.03 5.10 -15.71
C ALA A 32 11.25 5.63 -14.29
N ILE A 33 10.86 6.89 -14.05
CA ILE A 33 10.98 7.52 -12.73
C ILE A 33 10.05 6.84 -11.71
N GLN A 34 8.81 6.56 -12.09
CA GLN A 34 7.86 5.86 -11.24
C GLN A 34 8.32 4.44 -10.87
N ARG A 35 8.86 3.69 -11.84
CA ARG A 35 9.43 2.36 -11.58
C ARG A 35 10.60 2.42 -10.60
N THR A 36 11.54 3.34 -10.83
CA THR A 36 12.70 3.50 -9.94
C THR A 36 12.28 3.90 -8.52
N TRP A 37 11.36 4.84 -8.41
CA TRP A 37 10.83 5.28 -7.12
C TRP A 37 10.10 4.14 -6.39
N LEU A 38 9.22 3.42 -7.09
CA LEU A 38 8.48 2.30 -6.51
C LEU A 38 9.42 1.17 -6.05
N ALA A 39 10.39 0.80 -6.88
CA ALA A 39 11.37 -0.22 -6.54
C ALA A 39 12.23 0.19 -5.33
N PHE A 40 12.61 1.47 -5.25
CA PHE A 40 13.29 2.00 -4.08
C PHE A 40 12.40 1.92 -2.82
N CYS A 41 11.15 2.37 -2.89
CA CYS A 41 10.23 2.34 -1.75
C CYS A 41 9.98 0.92 -1.23
N VAL A 42 9.73 -0.04 -2.12
CA VAL A 42 9.55 -1.45 -1.72
C VAL A 42 10.83 -2.01 -1.08
N THR A 43 12.00 -1.74 -1.66
CA THR A 43 13.29 -2.13 -1.06
C THR A 43 13.47 -1.49 0.32
N ALA A 44 13.12 -0.21 0.46
CA ALA A 44 13.24 0.52 1.72
C ALA A 44 12.32 -0.05 2.80
N VAL A 45 11.08 -0.42 2.46
CA VAL A 45 10.16 -1.12 3.37
C VAL A 45 10.78 -2.43 3.86
N LEU A 46 11.32 -3.25 2.96
CA LEU A 46 11.94 -4.53 3.30
C LEU A 46 13.15 -4.37 4.22
N VAL A 47 13.97 -3.36 3.97
CA VAL A 47 15.21 -3.12 4.74
C VAL A 47 14.95 -2.46 6.08
N THR A 48 14.03 -1.51 6.14
CA THR A 48 13.79 -0.70 7.35
C THR A 48 12.65 -1.21 8.21
N ASN A 49 11.88 -2.19 7.71
CA ASN A 49 10.63 -2.66 8.29
C ASN A 49 9.71 -1.49 8.69
N SER A 50 9.56 -0.52 7.78
CA SER A 50 8.83 0.73 8.05
C SER A 50 8.29 1.31 6.74
N ILE A 51 7.23 2.12 6.85
CA ILE A 51 6.66 2.92 5.75
C ILE A 51 6.96 4.42 5.92
N CYS A 52 7.94 4.78 6.77
CA CYS A 52 8.27 6.16 7.11
C CYS A 52 9.31 6.73 6.16
N TRP A 53 8.97 7.82 5.44
CA TRP A 53 9.89 8.48 4.50
C TRP A 53 11.21 8.92 5.14
N ALA A 54 11.19 9.40 6.40
CA ALA A 54 12.40 9.79 7.10
C ALA A 54 13.35 8.61 7.38
N ARG A 55 12.81 7.39 7.55
CA ARG A 55 13.64 6.18 7.64
C ARG A 55 14.24 5.81 6.29
N PHE A 56 13.48 5.99 5.20
CA PHE A 56 13.96 5.74 3.84
C PHE A 56 15.09 6.69 3.45
N GLU A 57 14.95 7.99 3.74
CA GLU A 57 15.99 8.98 3.54
C GLU A 57 17.28 8.61 4.28
N ARG A 58 17.18 8.29 5.58
CA ARG A 58 18.36 7.86 6.39
C ARG A 58 19.00 6.59 5.83
N ALA A 59 18.19 5.59 5.43
CA ALA A 59 18.69 4.34 4.87
C ALA A 59 19.38 4.55 3.51
N SER A 60 19.00 5.56 2.76
CA SER A 60 19.61 5.94 1.47
C SER A 60 20.81 6.89 1.60
N LEU A 61 21.20 7.28 2.81
CA LEU A 61 22.22 8.31 3.06
C LEU A 61 21.93 9.63 2.32
N GLY A 62 20.66 10.02 2.25
CA GLY A 62 20.25 11.26 1.60
C GLY A 62 20.22 11.21 0.07
N THR A 63 20.46 10.07 -0.57
CA THR A 63 20.30 9.89 -2.03
C THR A 63 18.86 10.21 -2.45
N TYR A 64 17.89 9.86 -1.61
CA TYR A 64 16.49 10.19 -1.78
C TYR A 64 16.01 11.03 -0.61
N SER A 65 15.72 12.30 -0.84
CA SER A 65 15.23 13.19 0.21
C SER A 65 13.76 12.87 0.57
N LEU A 66 13.40 13.10 1.83
CA LEU A 66 12.03 12.99 2.34
C LEU A 66 11.05 13.79 1.48
N ALA A 67 11.44 15.01 1.09
CA ALA A 67 10.61 15.88 0.26
C ALA A 67 10.34 15.26 -1.12
N ALA A 68 11.37 14.73 -1.78
CA ALA A 68 11.24 14.08 -3.09
C ALA A 68 10.37 12.80 -3.02
N LEU A 69 10.59 11.97 -1.99
CA LEU A 69 9.79 10.75 -1.78
C LEU A 69 8.32 11.06 -1.57
N SER A 70 8.02 12.02 -0.71
CA SER A 70 6.66 12.46 -0.41
C SER A 70 6.00 13.16 -1.60
N TRP A 71 6.76 13.94 -2.38
CA TRP A 71 6.26 14.61 -3.59
C TRP A 71 5.86 13.58 -4.65
N MET A 72 6.71 12.59 -4.92
CA MET A 72 6.40 11.51 -5.85
C MET A 72 5.14 10.75 -5.46
N PHE A 73 4.98 10.42 -4.18
CA PHE A 73 3.78 9.75 -3.69
C PHE A 73 2.50 10.53 -3.98
N ARG A 74 2.53 11.86 -3.78
CA ARG A 74 1.35 12.73 -3.91
C ARG A 74 1.07 13.21 -5.33
N HIS A 75 2.10 13.40 -6.15
CA HIS A 75 1.98 14.15 -7.41
C HIS A 75 2.33 13.34 -8.67
N SER A 76 2.94 12.17 -8.55
CA SER A 76 3.39 11.41 -9.72
C SER A 76 2.27 10.70 -10.50
N LYS A 77 1.02 10.85 -10.09
CA LYS A 77 -0.14 10.18 -10.73
C LYS A 77 0.07 8.66 -10.89
N MET A 78 0.56 8.03 -9.81
CA MET A 78 0.73 6.58 -9.78
C MET A 78 -0.62 5.88 -10.01
N PRO A 79 -0.69 4.88 -10.88
CA PRO A 79 -1.92 4.11 -11.12
C PRO A 79 -2.14 3.07 -10.01
N TRP A 80 -2.47 3.52 -8.78
CA TRP A 80 -2.51 2.68 -7.58
C TRP A 80 -3.44 1.46 -7.70
N ASP A 81 -4.63 1.65 -8.31
CA ASP A 81 -5.59 0.56 -8.49
C ASP A 81 -5.04 -0.51 -9.43
N GLN A 82 -4.41 -0.10 -10.53
CA GLN A 82 -3.78 -1.01 -11.47
C GLN A 82 -2.56 -1.71 -10.85
N LEU A 83 -1.79 -1.01 -10.02
CA LEU A 83 -0.66 -1.60 -9.30
C LEU A 83 -1.11 -2.73 -8.38
N LEU A 84 -2.20 -2.55 -7.60
CA LEU A 84 -2.73 -3.60 -6.75
C LEU A 84 -3.14 -4.82 -7.57
N VAL A 85 -3.98 -4.63 -8.58
CA VAL A 85 -4.48 -5.73 -9.44
C VAL A 85 -3.33 -6.43 -10.17
N ALA A 86 -2.40 -5.69 -10.74
CA ALA A 86 -1.27 -6.26 -11.48
C ALA A 86 -0.31 -7.03 -10.56
N SER A 87 -0.02 -6.50 -9.35
CA SER A 87 0.83 -7.18 -8.38
C SER A 87 0.25 -8.53 -7.95
N VAL A 88 -1.05 -8.57 -7.66
CA VAL A 88 -1.78 -9.82 -7.34
C VAL A 88 -1.65 -10.82 -8.52
N ARG A 89 -1.90 -10.39 -9.74
CA ARG A 89 -1.81 -11.26 -10.92
C ARG A 89 -0.40 -11.80 -11.14
N VAL A 90 0.63 -10.98 -10.96
CA VAL A 90 2.04 -11.40 -11.07
C VAL A 90 2.35 -12.47 -10.02
N ILE A 91 1.92 -12.27 -8.78
CA ILE A 91 2.14 -13.22 -7.68
C ILE A 91 1.40 -14.54 -7.94
N LEU A 92 0.11 -14.48 -8.32
CA LEU A 92 -0.67 -15.67 -8.61
C LEU A 92 -0.06 -16.51 -9.75
N ARG A 93 0.37 -15.85 -10.82
CA ARG A 93 1.07 -16.53 -11.94
C ARG A 93 2.39 -17.16 -11.51
N HIS A 94 3.19 -16.40 -10.76
CA HIS A 94 4.51 -16.87 -10.31
C HIS A 94 4.41 -18.13 -9.46
N HIS A 95 3.37 -18.22 -8.62
CA HIS A 95 3.14 -19.36 -7.73
C HIS A 95 2.20 -20.44 -8.31
N GLY A 96 1.71 -20.26 -9.54
CA GLY A 96 0.76 -21.20 -10.17
C GLY A 96 -0.55 -21.36 -9.40
N LEU A 97 -1.02 -20.28 -8.75
CA LEU A 97 -2.21 -20.31 -7.90
C LEU A 97 -3.46 -20.02 -8.73
N THR A 98 -4.39 -20.96 -8.75
CA THR A 98 -5.65 -20.89 -9.53
C THR A 98 -6.91 -20.86 -8.67
N SER A 99 -6.78 -21.16 -7.36
CA SER A 99 -7.91 -21.21 -6.43
C SER A 99 -7.47 -20.83 -5.02
N GLY A 100 -8.45 -20.44 -4.20
CA GLY A 100 -8.25 -20.09 -2.80
C GLY A 100 -9.56 -19.66 -2.16
N SER A 101 -9.59 -19.54 -0.84
CA SER A 101 -10.72 -18.97 -0.10
C SER A 101 -10.61 -17.45 -0.08
N LEU A 102 -11.75 -16.76 -0.21
CA LEU A 102 -11.83 -15.33 0.01
C LEU A 102 -12.27 -15.06 1.45
N VAL A 103 -11.49 -14.23 2.14
CA VAL A 103 -11.75 -13.79 3.51
C VAL A 103 -11.91 -12.29 3.50
N ILE A 104 -12.92 -11.79 4.22
CA ILE A 104 -13.09 -10.38 4.51
C ILE A 104 -12.61 -10.16 5.94
N ASP A 105 -11.70 -9.23 6.10
CA ASP A 105 -11.12 -8.86 7.40
C ASP A 105 -11.06 -7.34 7.53
N ASP A 106 -11.19 -6.81 8.74
CA ASP A 106 -11.12 -5.38 8.98
C ASP A 106 -10.02 -5.04 9.98
N THR A 107 -9.49 -3.84 9.85
CA THR A 107 -8.50 -3.31 10.78
C THR A 107 -8.75 -1.85 11.06
N ASP A 108 -8.66 -1.49 12.32
CA ASP A 108 -8.77 -0.11 12.76
C ASP A 108 -7.42 0.59 12.66
N ASN A 109 -7.43 1.77 12.07
CA ASN A 109 -6.27 2.64 11.93
C ASN A 109 -6.48 3.91 12.76
N PRO A 110 -6.11 3.87 14.06
CA PRO A 110 -6.29 5.00 14.95
C PRO A 110 -5.46 6.20 14.52
N ARG A 111 -6.04 7.38 14.69
CA ARG A 111 -5.42 8.66 14.38
C ARG A 111 -5.39 9.56 15.60
N SER A 112 -4.66 10.65 15.53
CA SER A 112 -4.67 11.62 16.63
C SER A 112 -6.04 12.31 16.74
N LYS A 113 -6.41 12.74 17.95
CA LYS A 113 -7.65 13.49 18.22
C LYS A 113 -7.82 14.77 17.39
N SER A 114 -6.73 15.29 16.81
CA SER A 114 -6.71 16.47 15.94
C SER A 114 -6.87 16.18 14.45
N ALA A 115 -6.85 14.91 14.03
CA ALA A 115 -6.94 14.52 12.61
C ALA A 115 -8.38 14.62 12.10
N ARG A 116 -8.87 15.83 11.82
CA ARG A 116 -10.25 16.07 11.34
C ARG A 116 -10.39 16.21 9.82
N ALA A 117 -9.28 16.29 9.11
CA ALA A 117 -9.25 16.59 7.66
C ALA A 117 -9.10 15.37 6.75
N LEU A 118 -9.09 14.16 7.31
CA LEU A 118 -8.95 12.94 6.52
C LEU A 118 -10.35 12.41 6.12
N ALA A 119 -10.47 11.94 4.88
CA ALA A 119 -11.66 11.25 4.43
C ALA A 119 -11.89 9.96 5.24
N TYR A 120 -13.16 9.54 5.35
CA TYR A 120 -13.58 8.31 6.04
C TYR A 120 -13.20 8.24 7.53
N LEU A 121 -13.01 9.37 8.18
CA LEU A 121 -12.73 9.48 9.61
C LEU A 121 -14.03 9.41 10.41
N TYR A 122 -14.03 8.55 11.42
CA TYR A 122 -15.14 8.48 12.38
C TYR A 122 -14.63 8.12 13.78
N LYS A 123 -15.52 8.15 14.78
CA LYS A 123 -15.18 7.77 16.15
C LYS A 123 -15.10 6.26 16.27
N LEU A 124 -13.91 5.75 16.55
CA LEU A 124 -13.66 4.35 16.89
C LEU A 124 -13.68 4.17 18.40
N ARG A 125 -14.17 3.04 18.85
CA ARG A 125 -14.05 2.66 20.26
C ARG A 125 -12.63 2.20 20.53
N ASP A 126 -11.97 2.88 21.45
CA ASP A 126 -10.66 2.45 21.92
C ASP A 126 -10.81 1.31 22.92
N LYS A 127 -10.30 0.14 22.56
CA LYS A 127 -10.38 -1.06 23.39
C LYS A 127 -9.49 -1.00 24.64
N GLU A 128 -8.43 -0.19 24.60
CA GLU A 128 -7.48 -0.05 25.71
C GLU A 128 -7.97 0.94 26.77
N SER A 129 -8.40 2.12 26.34
CA SER A 129 -8.86 3.17 27.27
C SER A 129 -10.37 3.11 27.59
N GLY A 130 -11.13 2.31 26.85
CA GLY A 130 -12.60 2.26 26.93
C GLY A 130 -13.31 3.50 26.39
N GLY A 131 -12.56 4.49 25.90
CA GLY A 131 -13.04 5.73 25.33
C GLY A 131 -13.22 5.67 23.81
N TYR A 132 -13.15 6.86 23.18
CA TYR A 132 -13.24 7.02 21.75
C TYR A 132 -12.06 7.81 21.21
N LEU A 133 -11.59 7.40 20.01
CA LEU A 133 -10.57 8.11 19.25
C LEU A 133 -11.03 8.26 17.79
N TRP A 134 -10.43 9.20 17.08
CA TRP A 134 -10.66 9.31 15.65
C TRP A 134 -9.82 8.30 14.90
N GLY A 135 -10.41 7.63 13.92
CA GLY A 135 -9.71 6.66 13.10
C GLY A 135 -10.47 6.33 11.82
N GLN A 136 -9.89 5.46 11.07
CA GLN A 136 -10.45 4.89 9.84
C GLN A 136 -10.43 3.37 10.00
N SER A 137 -11.50 2.68 9.63
CA SER A 137 -11.45 1.22 9.48
C SER A 137 -11.25 0.87 8.01
N LEU A 138 -10.29 0.00 7.77
CA LEU A 138 -10.02 -0.57 6.45
C LEU A 138 -10.57 -1.99 6.41
N VAL A 139 -11.34 -2.27 5.40
CA VAL A 139 -11.84 -3.62 5.11
C VAL A 139 -11.00 -4.18 3.97
N PHE A 140 -10.38 -5.31 4.21
CA PHE A 140 -9.58 -6.03 3.22
C PHE A 140 -10.33 -7.23 2.67
N LEU A 141 -10.19 -7.44 1.38
CA LEU A 141 -10.51 -8.71 0.73
C LEU A 141 -9.20 -9.48 0.56
N ILE A 142 -9.08 -10.60 1.25
CA ILE A 142 -7.86 -11.41 1.30
C ILE A 142 -8.13 -12.74 0.58
N LEU A 143 -7.32 -13.05 -0.42
CA LEU A 143 -7.30 -14.38 -1.04
C LEU A 143 -6.31 -15.26 -0.29
N VAL A 144 -6.78 -16.40 0.18
CA VAL A 144 -6.02 -17.38 0.97
C VAL A 144 -5.90 -18.69 0.17
N PRO A 145 -4.94 -18.82 -0.73
CA PRO A 145 -4.54 -20.08 -1.33
C PRO A 145 -3.67 -20.90 -0.35
N PRO A 146 -3.36 -22.17 -0.67
CA PRO A 146 -2.70 -23.09 0.29
C PRO A 146 -1.34 -22.63 0.85
N LYS A 147 -0.64 -21.71 0.18
CA LYS A 147 0.75 -21.37 0.52
C LYS A 147 0.97 -19.93 0.97
N ILE A 148 0.09 -19.03 0.62
CA ILE A 148 0.27 -17.59 0.85
C ILE A 148 -1.09 -16.93 1.11
N SER A 149 -1.09 -15.75 1.75
CA SER A 149 -2.28 -14.90 1.86
C SER A 149 -2.00 -13.59 1.14
N LEU A 150 -2.93 -13.15 0.30
CA LEU A 150 -2.77 -11.97 -0.55
C LEU A 150 -3.93 -11.00 -0.36
N PRO A 151 -3.70 -9.73 -0.02
CA PRO A 151 -4.73 -8.72 -0.14
C PRO A 151 -5.02 -8.49 -1.63
N VAL A 152 -6.24 -8.77 -2.05
CA VAL A 152 -6.69 -8.62 -3.44
C VAL A 152 -7.57 -7.40 -3.65
N GLY A 153 -8.02 -6.79 -2.57
CA GLY A 153 -8.79 -5.56 -2.55
C GLY A 153 -8.84 -4.94 -1.16
N PHE A 154 -9.15 -3.67 -1.08
CA PHE A 154 -9.45 -2.99 0.17
C PHE A 154 -10.44 -1.85 -0.07
N GLY A 155 -11.12 -1.45 1.01
CA GLY A 155 -11.99 -0.28 1.03
C GLY A 155 -11.95 0.37 2.41
N PHE A 156 -12.36 1.63 2.46
CA PHE A 156 -12.59 2.28 3.75
C PHE A 156 -14.04 2.03 4.17
N TYR A 157 -14.21 1.60 5.41
CA TYR A 157 -15.55 1.53 5.99
C TYR A 157 -16.09 2.95 6.18
N GLN A 158 -17.33 3.14 5.78
CA GLN A 158 -18.06 4.36 6.00
C GLN A 158 -19.32 4.03 6.79
N PRO A 159 -19.44 4.49 8.04
CA PRO A 159 -20.67 4.28 8.80
C PRO A 159 -21.84 4.96 8.10
N ALA A 160 -23.01 4.35 8.16
CA ALA A 160 -24.24 4.97 7.67
C ALA A 160 -24.44 6.34 8.37
N PRO A 161 -24.86 7.39 7.63
CA PRO A 161 -25.03 8.73 8.22
C PRO A 161 -25.89 8.76 9.46
N GLU A 162 -26.87 7.89 9.55
CA GLU A 162 -27.78 7.72 10.69
C GLU A 162 -27.07 7.20 11.95
N LEU A 163 -25.96 6.45 11.79
CA LEU A 163 -25.15 5.93 12.90
C LEU A 163 -24.03 6.87 13.32
N SER A 164 -23.69 7.86 12.50
CA SER A 164 -22.65 8.85 12.82
C SER A 164 -23.15 10.00 13.70
N ALA A 165 -24.45 10.05 13.98
CA ALA A 165 -25.08 11.09 14.79
C ALA A 165 -25.10 10.79 16.31
N TRP A 166 -24.56 9.65 16.75
CA TRP A 166 -24.49 9.25 18.16
C TRP A 166 -23.16 9.60 18.82
#